data_df9fb48500b578d0577effc213ccd00c
#
_entry.id   df9fb48500b578d0577effc213ccd00c
#
_cell.length_a   1.000
_cell.length_b   1.000
_cell.length_c   1.000
_cell.angle_alpha   90.00
_cell.angle_beta   90.00
_cell.angle_gamma   90.00
#
_symmetry.space_group_name_H-M   'P 1'
#
loop_
_entity.id
_entity.type
_entity.pdbx_description
1 polymer ?
#
loop_
_entity_poly.entity_id
_entity_poly.type
_entity_poly.pdbx_seq_one_letter_code
_entity_poly.pdbx_strand_id
1 'polypeptide(L)'
;NNLVAKRNSEISSVRAQQAAAMAAAARASGSTNIGTGSASGGGYPSVWANAEQDTIVDNWGLYNRECVSYTAWKVASTGRYVPHFGGAGNANQWPSTTARYGIANGPTPKAGSVAIQYVGAYGHAMYVEAVNGDGTITVSDYNNNIDGLGWGRYHYYTRSSAGLTYIYF
;
A
#
# COMPACT_ATOMS: atom_id res chain seq x y z
N ASN A 1 10.94 -2.43 29.91
CA ASN A 1 10.00 -3.45 29.38
C ASN A 1 8.55 -2.96 29.26
N ASN A 2 8.06 -2.11 30.15
CA ASN A 2 6.67 -1.62 30.10
C ASN A 2 6.37 -0.69 28.90
N LEU A 3 7.36 0.11 28.48
CA LEU A 3 7.23 1.04 27.34
C LEU A 3 7.15 0.31 26.00
N VAL A 4 7.91 -0.77 25.85
CA VAL A 4 7.89 -1.60 24.63
C VAL A 4 6.55 -2.34 24.51
N ALA A 5 6.08 -2.92 25.60
CA ALA A 5 4.78 -3.60 25.64
C ALA A 5 3.63 -2.63 25.34
N LYS A 6 3.67 -1.43 25.91
CA LYS A 6 2.68 -0.38 25.64
C LYS A 6 2.69 0.05 24.16
N ARG A 7 3.87 0.31 23.57
CA ARG A 7 4.01 0.62 22.16
C ARG A 7 3.47 -0.49 21.25
N ASN A 8 3.82 -1.74 21.54
CA ASN A 8 3.33 -2.88 20.76
C ASN A 8 1.81 -3.00 20.82
N SER A 9 1.22 -2.76 22.00
CA SER A 9 -0.24 -2.74 22.17
C SER A 9 -0.89 -1.59 21.38
N GLU A 10 -0.30 -0.39 21.39
CA GLU A 10 -0.77 0.76 20.61
C GLU A 10 -0.68 0.50 19.10
N ILE A 11 0.45 -0.06 18.63
CA ILE A 11 0.64 -0.46 17.24
C ILE A 11 -0.41 -1.50 16.83
N SER A 12 -0.64 -2.52 17.64
CA SER A 12 -1.64 -3.56 17.37
C SER A 12 -3.06 -2.98 17.29
N SER A 13 -3.39 -2.04 18.19
CA SER A 13 -4.68 -1.35 18.19
C SER A 13 -4.88 -0.50 16.93
N VAL A 14 -3.88 0.27 16.55
CA VAL A 14 -3.92 1.11 15.33
C VAL A 14 -4.05 0.23 14.07
N ARG A 15 -3.30 -0.86 14.00
CA ARG A 15 -3.39 -1.83 12.89
C ARG A 15 -4.78 -2.46 12.80
N ALA A 16 -5.38 -2.86 13.93
CA ALA A 16 -6.73 -3.41 13.94
C ALA A 16 -7.79 -2.40 13.48
N GLN A 17 -7.67 -1.13 13.89
CA GLN A 17 -8.54 -0.06 13.42
C GLN A 17 -8.38 0.20 11.93
N GLN A 18 -7.15 0.19 11.43
CA GLN A 18 -6.86 0.34 10.01
C GLN A 18 -7.43 -0.83 9.19
N ALA A 19 -7.29 -2.07 9.67
CA ALA A 19 -7.89 -3.24 9.03
C ALA A 19 -9.41 -3.11 8.90
N ALA A 20 -10.07 -2.71 9.98
CA ALA A 20 -11.53 -2.52 9.98
C ALA A 20 -11.96 -1.41 9.01
N ALA A 21 -11.23 -0.30 8.97
CA ALA A 21 -11.51 0.81 8.05
C ALA A 21 -11.30 0.40 6.59
N MET A 22 -10.22 -0.33 6.28
CA MET A 22 -9.93 -0.81 4.92
C MET A 22 -10.94 -1.87 4.47
N ALA A 23 -11.33 -2.81 5.35
CA ALA A 23 -12.37 -3.79 5.04
C ALA A 23 -13.73 -3.12 4.78
N ALA A 24 -14.07 -2.08 5.53
CA ALA A 24 -15.29 -1.30 5.31
C ALA A 24 -15.23 -0.54 3.97
N ALA A 25 -14.10 0.09 3.66
CA ALA A 25 -13.88 0.81 2.39
C ALA A 25 -13.90 -0.13 1.18
N ALA A 26 -13.30 -1.32 1.29
CA ALA A 26 -13.34 -2.35 0.25
C ALA A 26 -14.77 -2.82 -0.04
N ARG A 27 -15.58 -3.05 1.00
CA ARG A 27 -17.02 -3.39 0.85
C ARG A 27 -17.81 -2.25 0.21
N ALA A 28 -17.57 -1.01 0.63
CA ALA A 28 -18.23 0.17 0.07
C ALA A 28 -17.87 0.41 -1.41
N SER A 29 -16.65 0.03 -1.83
CA SER A 29 -16.18 0.15 -3.22
C SER A 29 -16.64 -0.98 -4.13
N GLY A 30 -17.40 -1.96 -3.65
CA GLY A 30 -17.83 -3.12 -4.43
C GLY A 30 -16.67 -3.99 -4.92
N SER A 31 -15.58 -4.07 -4.13
CA SER A 31 -14.43 -4.92 -4.46
C SER A 31 -14.87 -6.37 -4.69
N THR A 32 -14.75 -6.80 -5.92
CA THR A 32 -14.99 -8.19 -6.33
C THR A 32 -13.64 -8.83 -6.66
N ASN A 33 -13.42 -10.06 -6.33
CA ASN A 33 -12.21 -10.80 -6.66
C ASN A 33 -10.96 -10.43 -5.83
N ILE A 34 -11.05 -10.64 -4.54
CA ILE A 34 -9.91 -10.56 -3.63
C ILE A 34 -9.14 -11.88 -3.74
N GLY A 35 -7.98 -11.84 -4.38
CA GLY A 35 -7.10 -13.01 -4.49
C GLY A 35 -6.54 -13.42 -3.13
N THR A 36 -6.15 -14.69 -3.00
CA THR A 36 -5.48 -15.20 -1.81
C THR A 36 -4.12 -14.53 -1.64
N GLY A 37 -3.95 -13.72 -0.60
CA GLY A 37 -2.71 -13.03 -0.33
C GLY A 37 -1.57 -13.99 0.05
N SER A 38 -0.34 -13.65 -0.38
CA SER A 38 0.88 -14.37 -0.03
C SER A 38 2.00 -13.38 0.25
N ALA A 39 2.82 -13.65 1.24
CA ALA A 39 3.96 -12.79 1.57
C ALA A 39 4.94 -12.67 0.39
N SER A 40 5.16 -13.75 -0.37
CA SER A 40 6.07 -13.81 -1.51
C SER A 40 5.40 -13.55 -2.87
N GLY A 41 4.12 -13.13 -2.88
CA GLY A 41 3.40 -12.85 -4.12
C GLY A 41 3.88 -11.58 -4.84
N GLY A 42 3.45 -11.41 -6.09
CA GLY A 42 3.69 -10.21 -6.89
C GLY A 42 5.15 -9.98 -7.31
N GLY A 43 6.05 -10.92 -7.06
CA GLY A 43 7.48 -10.81 -7.36
C GLY A 43 8.25 -9.91 -6.39
N TYR A 44 7.64 -9.50 -5.28
CA TYR A 44 8.32 -8.70 -4.24
C TYR A 44 9.57 -9.41 -3.74
N PRO A 45 10.72 -8.71 -3.62
CA PRO A 45 12.01 -9.34 -3.35
C PRO A 45 12.01 -10.22 -2.12
N SER A 46 12.56 -11.43 -2.25
CA SER A 46 12.57 -12.43 -1.18
C SER A 46 13.30 -11.96 0.09
N VAL A 47 14.30 -11.11 -0.04
CA VAL A 47 15.01 -10.50 1.10
C VAL A 47 14.07 -9.70 2.00
N TRP A 48 13.05 -9.08 1.43
CA TRP A 48 12.03 -8.34 2.18
C TRP A 48 10.79 -9.19 2.49
N ALA A 49 10.37 -10.01 1.52
CA ALA A 49 9.16 -10.84 1.65
C ALA A 49 9.29 -11.94 2.72
N ASN A 50 10.49 -12.53 2.87
CA ASN A 50 10.74 -13.65 3.78
C ASN A 50 11.19 -13.20 5.18
N ALA A 51 11.56 -11.94 5.35
CA ALA A 51 11.86 -11.39 6.67
C ALA A 51 10.57 -11.14 7.47
N GLU A 52 10.69 -11.10 8.77
CA GLU A 52 9.58 -10.64 9.62
C GLU A 52 9.17 -9.23 9.22
N GLN A 53 7.87 -8.95 9.25
CA GLN A 53 7.34 -7.64 8.88
C GLN A 53 7.91 -6.54 9.79
N ASP A 54 8.23 -5.38 9.20
CA ASP A 54 8.75 -4.19 9.90
C ASP A 54 10.13 -4.37 10.55
N THR A 55 10.92 -5.34 10.09
CA THR A 55 12.27 -5.58 10.63
C THR A 55 13.40 -5.09 9.73
N ILE A 56 13.11 -4.83 8.45
CA ILE A 56 14.09 -4.35 7.47
C ILE A 56 13.58 -3.05 6.83
N VAL A 57 14.46 -2.07 6.69
CA VAL A 57 14.21 -0.86 5.93
C VAL A 57 14.70 -1.06 4.49
N ASP A 58 13.87 -0.76 3.52
CA ASP A 58 14.18 -0.87 2.11
C ASP A 58 15.00 0.31 1.57
N ASN A 59 15.26 0.31 0.26
CA ASN A 59 16.07 1.34 -0.40
C ASN A 59 15.42 2.73 -0.42
N TRP A 60 14.14 2.84 -0.12
CA TRP A 60 13.38 4.10 -0.10
C TRP A 60 13.07 4.58 1.32
N GLY A 61 13.63 3.92 2.34
CA GLY A 61 13.42 4.26 3.74
C GLY A 61 12.10 3.77 4.32
N LEU A 62 11.52 2.70 3.75
CA LEU A 62 10.23 2.14 4.11
C LEU A 62 10.43 0.75 4.74
N TYR A 63 9.53 0.37 5.64
CA TYR A 63 9.59 -0.94 6.27
C TYR A 63 9.07 -2.04 5.35
N ASN A 64 9.77 -3.19 5.37
CA ASN A 64 9.44 -4.35 4.55
C ASN A 64 8.05 -4.91 4.86
N ARG A 65 7.42 -5.48 3.82
CA ARG A 65 6.07 -6.06 3.84
C ARG A 65 4.95 -5.06 4.18
N GLU A 66 5.26 -3.76 4.14
CA GLU A 66 4.28 -2.69 4.17
C GLU A 66 3.77 -2.35 2.75
N CYS A 67 2.57 -1.78 2.67
CA CYS A 67 1.97 -1.39 1.39
C CYS A 67 2.85 -0.40 0.62
N VAL A 68 3.48 0.52 1.32
CA VAL A 68 4.39 1.53 0.76
C VAL A 68 5.68 0.93 0.23
N SER A 69 6.29 -0.02 0.94
CA SER A 69 7.51 -0.69 0.49
C SER A 69 7.27 -1.51 -0.79
N TYR A 70 6.21 -2.31 -0.81
CA TYR A 70 5.82 -3.05 -2.00
C TYR A 70 5.58 -2.11 -3.19
N THR A 71 4.82 -1.05 -2.98
CA THR A 71 4.43 -0.13 -4.05
C THR A 71 5.62 0.65 -4.58
N ALA A 72 6.55 1.11 -3.71
CA ALA A 72 7.81 1.74 -4.11
C ALA A 72 8.65 0.81 -4.97
N TRP A 73 8.85 -0.43 -4.52
CA TRP A 73 9.56 -1.45 -5.28
C TRP A 73 8.87 -1.71 -6.63
N LYS A 74 7.57 -1.86 -6.66
CA LYS A 74 6.82 -2.17 -7.89
C LYS A 74 7.00 -1.07 -8.94
N VAL A 75 6.93 0.20 -8.54
CA VAL A 75 7.22 1.34 -9.42
C VAL A 75 8.67 1.29 -9.91
N ALA A 76 9.63 1.14 -8.99
CA ALA A 76 11.05 1.12 -9.34
C ALA A 76 11.43 -0.06 -10.25
N SER A 77 10.77 -1.22 -10.10
CA SER A 77 10.98 -2.40 -10.94
C SER A 77 10.64 -2.16 -12.42
N THR A 78 9.87 -1.10 -12.72
CA THR A 78 9.58 -0.67 -14.10
C THR A 78 10.61 0.31 -14.66
N GLY A 79 11.70 0.59 -13.94
CA GLY A 79 12.76 1.54 -14.34
C GLY A 79 12.44 3.01 -13.99
N ARG A 80 11.36 3.28 -13.28
CA ARG A 80 10.97 4.64 -12.89
C ARG A 80 11.64 5.05 -11.58
N TYR A 81 11.91 6.34 -11.46
CA TYR A 81 12.47 6.92 -10.23
C TYR A 81 11.46 6.93 -9.10
N VAL A 82 11.89 6.47 -7.93
CA VAL A 82 11.15 6.58 -6.66
C VAL A 82 12.05 7.29 -5.65
N PRO A 83 11.60 8.39 -5.03
CA PRO A 83 12.41 9.12 -4.06
C PRO A 83 12.57 8.34 -2.75
N HIS A 84 13.58 8.71 -1.95
CA HIS A 84 13.69 8.27 -0.58
C HIS A 84 12.73 9.09 0.30
N PHE A 85 11.87 8.41 1.07
CA PHE A 85 10.78 9.08 1.80
C PHE A 85 11.21 9.74 3.12
N GLY A 86 12.34 9.35 3.71
CA GLY A 86 12.98 10.08 4.80
C GLY A 86 12.11 10.31 6.05
N GLY A 87 11.29 9.34 6.45
CA GLY A 87 10.38 9.46 7.60
C GLY A 87 9.00 10.06 7.26
N ALA A 88 8.76 10.49 6.02
CA ALA A 88 7.45 10.93 5.51
C ALA A 88 6.88 9.89 4.52
N GLY A 89 6.97 8.61 4.88
CA GLY A 89 6.66 7.48 4.02
C GLY A 89 5.30 6.82 4.23
N ASN A 90 4.46 7.33 5.12
CA ASN A 90 3.09 6.84 5.23
C ASN A 90 2.32 7.10 3.93
N ALA A 91 1.45 6.18 3.53
CA ALA A 91 0.74 6.27 2.26
C ALA A 91 -0.01 7.60 2.09
N ASN A 92 -0.67 8.09 3.14
CA ASN A 92 -1.38 9.38 3.11
C ASN A 92 -0.44 10.61 2.97
N GLN A 93 0.85 10.46 3.20
CA GLN A 93 1.85 11.51 3.00
C GLN A 93 2.45 11.51 1.59
N TRP A 94 2.31 10.40 0.87
CA TRP A 94 2.96 10.23 -0.43
C TRP A 94 2.62 11.32 -1.46
N PRO A 95 1.36 11.76 -1.63
CA PRO A 95 1.06 12.80 -2.62
C PRO A 95 1.83 14.10 -2.37
N SER A 96 1.97 14.51 -1.11
CA SER A 96 2.73 15.72 -0.77
C SER A 96 4.24 15.49 -0.79
N THR A 97 4.71 14.31 -0.38
CA THR A 97 6.14 13.97 -0.38
C THR A 97 6.66 13.86 -1.82
N THR A 98 5.98 13.13 -2.69
CA THR A 98 6.40 12.95 -4.09
C THR A 98 6.31 14.25 -4.91
N ALA A 99 5.35 15.11 -4.61
CA ALA A 99 5.24 16.42 -5.26
C ALA A 99 6.50 17.29 -5.06
N ARG A 100 7.21 17.16 -3.94
CA ARG A 100 8.49 17.87 -3.69
C ARG A 100 9.60 17.43 -4.65
N TYR A 101 9.44 16.27 -5.28
CA TYR A 101 10.37 15.75 -6.28
C TYR A 101 9.85 15.93 -7.71
N GLY A 102 8.80 16.75 -7.90
CA GLY A 102 8.23 17.03 -9.21
C GLY A 102 7.33 15.91 -9.76
N ILE A 103 6.95 14.94 -8.93
CA ILE A 103 6.06 13.85 -9.31
C ILE A 103 4.62 14.30 -9.11
N ALA A 104 3.87 14.39 -10.19
CA ALA A 104 2.47 14.86 -10.17
C ALA A 104 1.53 13.83 -9.56
N ASN A 105 0.42 14.32 -9.03
CA ASN A 105 -0.70 13.49 -8.59
C ASN A 105 -2.04 14.11 -9.00
N GLY A 106 -3.12 13.33 -8.93
CA GLY A 106 -4.46 13.78 -9.29
C GLY A 106 -5.52 12.70 -9.15
N PRO A 107 -6.77 12.99 -9.54
CA PRO A 107 -7.90 12.08 -9.34
C PRO A 107 -8.07 11.05 -10.48
N THR A 108 -7.29 11.10 -11.53
CA THR A 108 -7.48 10.27 -12.72
C THR A 108 -6.66 8.99 -12.64
N PRO A 109 -7.27 7.79 -12.67
CA PRO A 109 -6.53 6.54 -12.67
C PRO A 109 -5.72 6.36 -13.96
N LYS A 110 -4.49 5.86 -13.82
CA LYS A 110 -3.64 5.45 -14.94
C LYS A 110 -2.97 4.12 -14.59
N ALA A 111 -2.88 3.22 -15.54
CA ALA A 111 -2.07 2.00 -15.37
C ALA A 111 -0.62 2.40 -15.05
N GLY A 112 -0.02 1.74 -14.09
CA GLY A 112 1.32 2.07 -13.58
C GLY A 112 1.38 3.22 -12.57
N SER A 113 0.26 3.92 -12.28
CA SER A 113 0.21 4.89 -11.18
C SER A 113 0.09 4.20 -9.83
N VAL A 114 0.29 4.96 -8.77
CA VAL A 114 0.06 4.53 -7.39
C VAL A 114 -1.23 5.15 -6.88
N ALA A 115 -2.19 4.33 -6.49
CA ALA A 115 -3.44 4.76 -5.91
C ALA A 115 -3.29 4.87 -4.39
N ILE A 116 -3.60 6.04 -3.84
CA ILE A 116 -3.61 6.31 -2.40
C ILE A 116 -5.05 6.36 -1.92
N GLN A 117 -5.35 5.55 -0.93
CA GLN A 117 -6.59 5.58 -0.18
C GLN A 117 -6.34 6.22 1.19
N TYR A 118 -7.08 7.28 1.49
CA TYR A 118 -7.03 7.94 2.80
C TYR A 118 -7.92 7.19 3.77
N VAL A 119 -7.33 6.20 4.44
CA VAL A 119 -8.02 5.30 5.38
C VAL A 119 -7.14 5.05 6.60
N GLY A 120 -7.74 5.00 7.78
CA GLY A 120 -7.00 4.84 9.03
C GLY A 120 -5.99 5.97 9.29
N ALA A 121 -4.99 5.69 10.11
CA ALA A 121 -3.98 6.67 10.51
C ALA A 121 -2.90 6.92 9.45
N TYR A 122 -2.62 5.94 8.60
CA TYR A 122 -1.46 5.93 7.68
C TYR A 122 -1.85 5.96 6.20
N GLY A 123 -3.14 5.74 5.88
CA GLY A 123 -3.56 5.51 4.51
C GLY A 123 -3.16 4.12 3.99
N HIS A 124 -3.44 3.88 2.72
CA HIS A 124 -3.06 2.66 2.03
C HIS A 124 -2.61 2.96 0.60
N ALA A 125 -1.51 2.34 0.17
CA ALA A 125 -0.94 2.48 -1.16
C ALA A 125 -1.15 1.20 -1.97
N MET A 126 -1.57 1.35 -3.24
CA MET A 126 -1.80 0.26 -4.18
C MET A 126 -1.15 0.62 -5.52
N TYR A 127 -0.57 -0.35 -6.19
CA TYR A 127 -0.11 -0.18 -7.57
C TYR A 127 -1.26 -0.46 -8.54
N VAL A 128 -1.50 0.44 -9.48
CA VAL A 128 -2.55 0.27 -10.51
C VAL A 128 -2.01 -0.59 -11.65
N GLU A 129 -2.45 -1.82 -11.73
CA GLU A 129 -2.07 -2.77 -12.78
C GLU A 129 -2.86 -2.49 -14.09
N ALA A 130 -4.14 -2.13 -13.97
CA ALA A 130 -5.00 -1.81 -15.12
C ALA A 130 -6.12 -0.83 -14.74
N VAL A 131 -6.57 -0.08 -15.73
CA VAL A 131 -7.81 0.72 -15.68
C VAL A 131 -8.84 0.01 -16.58
N ASN A 132 -9.96 -0.41 -16.02
CA ASN A 132 -10.87 -1.36 -16.68
C ASN A 132 -11.95 -0.68 -17.53
N GLY A 133 -12.07 0.66 -17.54
CA GLY A 133 -13.03 1.38 -18.38
C GLY A 133 -14.48 1.41 -17.87
N ASP A 134 -14.80 0.64 -16.84
CA ASP A 134 -16.12 0.54 -16.19
C ASP A 134 -16.20 1.29 -14.85
N GLY A 135 -15.24 2.17 -14.58
CA GLY A 135 -15.09 2.85 -13.29
C GLY A 135 -14.33 2.03 -12.25
N THR A 136 -13.76 0.90 -12.64
CA THR A 136 -12.90 0.08 -11.78
C THR A 136 -11.44 0.09 -12.21
N ILE A 137 -10.58 -0.27 -11.27
CA ILE A 137 -9.15 -0.52 -11.49
C ILE A 137 -8.77 -1.89 -10.93
N THR A 138 -7.81 -2.52 -11.57
CA THR A 138 -7.13 -3.69 -11.02
C THR A 138 -5.86 -3.22 -10.32
N VAL A 139 -5.66 -3.66 -9.09
CA VAL A 139 -4.54 -3.23 -8.25
C VAL A 139 -3.79 -4.42 -7.66
N SER A 140 -2.53 -4.18 -7.33
CA SER A 140 -1.75 -5.06 -6.47
C SER A 140 -1.27 -4.28 -5.24
N ASP A 141 -1.23 -4.94 -4.10
CA ASP A 141 -0.82 -4.32 -2.83
C ASP A 141 -0.19 -5.32 -1.86
N TYR A 142 0.22 -4.81 -0.73
CA TYR A 142 0.66 -5.55 0.44
C TYR A 142 0.01 -5.01 1.71
N ASN A 143 -0.01 -5.83 2.76
CA ASN A 143 -0.40 -5.41 4.11
C ASN A 143 -1.81 -4.83 4.20
N ASN A 144 -2.79 -5.47 3.60
CA ASN A 144 -4.17 -5.00 3.53
C ASN A 144 -5.15 -5.89 4.31
N ASN A 145 -4.91 -7.00 4.79
CA ASN A 145 -5.81 -7.91 5.54
C ASN A 145 -7.30 -7.88 5.12
N ILE A 146 -7.59 -7.59 3.84
CA ILE A 146 -8.97 -7.50 3.34
C ILE A 146 -9.64 -8.87 3.20
N ASP A 147 -8.85 -9.92 3.09
CA ASP A 147 -9.29 -11.32 3.05
C ASP A 147 -9.39 -11.97 4.45
N GLY A 148 -8.95 -11.26 5.50
CA GLY A 148 -8.94 -11.76 6.87
C GLY A 148 -7.84 -12.77 7.18
N LEU A 149 -6.90 -13.02 6.25
CA LEU A 149 -5.83 -14.01 6.40
C LEU A 149 -4.55 -13.47 7.03
N GLY A 150 -4.54 -12.19 7.37
CA GLY A 150 -3.42 -11.55 8.07
C GLY A 150 -2.76 -10.41 7.31
N TRP A 151 -1.79 -9.79 8.00
CA TRP A 151 -1.02 -8.66 7.52
C TRP A 151 0.25 -9.08 6.76
N GLY A 152 0.90 -8.11 6.10
CA GLY A 152 2.16 -8.33 5.41
C GLY A 152 2.08 -9.33 4.27
N ARG A 153 0.96 -9.39 3.58
CA ARG A 153 0.65 -10.33 2.50
C ARG A 153 0.32 -9.58 1.22
N TYR A 154 0.65 -10.21 0.09
CA TYR A 154 0.33 -9.75 -1.24
C TYR A 154 -1.13 -10.00 -1.62
N HIS A 155 -1.75 -9.02 -2.30
CA HIS A 155 -3.08 -9.13 -2.91
C HIS A 155 -3.08 -8.59 -4.34
N TYR A 156 -3.96 -9.13 -5.14
CA TYR A 156 -4.25 -8.69 -6.51
C TYR A 156 -5.77 -8.75 -6.71
N TYR A 157 -6.40 -7.61 -6.95
CA TYR A 157 -7.86 -7.52 -6.98
C TYR A 157 -8.37 -6.32 -7.77
N THR A 158 -9.67 -6.32 -8.08
CA THR A 158 -10.38 -5.22 -8.73
C THR A 158 -11.21 -4.45 -7.71
N ARG A 159 -11.21 -3.13 -7.84
CA ARG A 159 -11.98 -2.22 -6.99
C ARG A 159 -12.45 -0.99 -7.76
N SER A 160 -13.37 -0.20 -7.17
CA SER A 160 -13.75 1.12 -7.68
C SER A 160 -12.52 2.06 -7.71
N SER A 161 -12.42 2.84 -8.78
CA SER A 161 -11.41 3.91 -8.93
C SER A 161 -11.78 5.20 -8.20
N ALA A 162 -13.00 5.32 -7.73
CA ALA A 162 -13.50 6.55 -7.11
C ALA A 162 -12.89 6.82 -5.73
N GLY A 163 -12.70 8.08 -5.39
CA GLY A 163 -12.27 8.53 -4.06
C GLY A 163 -10.78 8.28 -3.75
N LEU A 164 -9.97 7.98 -4.77
CA LEU A 164 -8.53 7.77 -4.64
C LEU A 164 -7.75 8.96 -5.19
N THR A 165 -6.53 9.15 -4.68
CA THR A 165 -5.54 10.04 -5.28
C THR A 165 -4.49 9.19 -5.98
N TYR A 166 -4.16 9.51 -7.22
CA TYR A 166 -3.20 8.77 -8.04
C TYR A 166 -1.90 9.54 -8.17
N ILE A 167 -0.77 8.89 -7.94
CA ILE A 167 0.57 9.46 -8.09
C ILE A 167 1.15 8.93 -9.41
N TYR A 168 1.67 9.82 -10.25
CA TYR A 168 2.12 9.53 -11.61
C TYR A 168 3.66 9.54 -11.68
N PHE A 169 4.28 8.49 -11.12
CA PHE A 169 5.73 8.29 -11.19
C PHE A 169 6.27 8.24 -12.60
#